data_b5bd44d94b7fb0f19ea66870f8dd973a
#
_entry.id   b5bd44d94b7fb0f19ea66870f8dd973a
#
_cell.length_a   1.000
_cell.length_b   1.000
_cell.length_c   1.000
_cell.angle_alpha   90.00
_cell.angle_beta   90.00
_cell.angle_gamma   90.00
#
_symmetry.space_group_name_H-M   'P 1'
#
loop_
_entity.id
_entity.type
_entity.pdbx_description
1 polymer ?
#
loop_
_entity_poly.entity_id
_entity_poly.type
_entity_poly.pdbx_seq_one_letter_code
_entity_poly.pdbx_strand_id
1 'polypeptide(L)'
;MKAANRRAAADVRRRRARAPLLLCNMSGLLKLDNALRTKVDAFRERMTAEAEDLVASFFPKKLLELDGFLKEPLLNVSDLATIHSDLNLPVPEPIMLTNSHDGLDSARNIKKRKLEDGESNCPGTKVFVIPNGMLKSNQQLVEMIEKIKPEIRTLMEKCNTVKMWVQLLIPRIEDGNNFGVSIQEETVAELRTVESEAASYLDQISRYYITRAKLVSKVAKYPHVEDYRRTVSEIDEKEYISLRLIVSELRNQYVTLHDMIIKNIEKIKRPRNSNTDALY
;
A
#
# COMPACT_ATOMS: atom_id res chain seq x y z
N MET A 1 -3.58 -37.23 49.36
CA MET A 1 -3.99 -36.15 48.42
C MET A 1 -3.44 -34.72 48.71
N LYS A 2 -2.71 -34.45 49.81
CA LYS A 2 -2.14 -33.10 50.11
C LYS A 2 -0.73 -32.86 49.61
N ALA A 3 0.01 -33.89 49.17
CA ALA A 3 1.40 -33.79 48.69
C ALA A 3 1.49 -33.43 47.17
N ALA A 4 0.54 -33.84 46.34
CA ALA A 4 0.51 -33.59 44.89
C ALA A 4 0.21 -32.13 44.55
N ASN A 5 -0.60 -31.46 45.36
CA ASN A 5 -1.00 -30.04 45.13
C ASN A 5 0.12 -29.05 45.48
N ARG A 6 1.08 -29.40 46.31
CA ARG A 6 2.24 -28.51 46.62
C ARG A 6 3.32 -28.52 45.55
N ARG A 7 3.46 -29.60 44.77
CA ARG A 7 4.40 -29.66 43.65
C ARG A 7 3.93 -28.90 42.43
N ALA A 8 2.64 -28.92 42.12
CA ALA A 8 2.04 -28.14 41.02
C ALA A 8 2.13 -26.62 41.25
N ALA A 9 1.93 -26.18 42.50
CA ALA A 9 2.04 -24.75 42.85
C ALA A 9 3.50 -24.20 42.83
N ALA A 10 4.49 -25.09 43.11
CA ALA A 10 5.91 -24.70 43.03
C ALA A 10 6.41 -24.61 41.59
N ASP A 11 5.87 -25.42 40.68
CA ASP A 11 6.24 -25.40 39.25
C ASP A 11 5.66 -24.20 38.49
N VAL A 12 4.47 -23.74 38.87
CA VAL A 12 3.85 -22.50 38.31
C VAL A 12 4.60 -21.25 38.77
N ARG A 13 5.19 -21.23 39.95
CA ARG A 13 6.02 -20.09 40.43
C ARG A 13 7.41 -20.09 39.79
N ARG A 14 7.97 -21.22 39.41
CA ARG A 14 9.26 -21.27 38.68
C ARG A 14 9.16 -20.82 37.21
N ARG A 15 7.99 -20.89 36.58
CA ARG A 15 7.80 -20.38 35.20
C ARG A 15 7.67 -18.86 35.11
N ARG A 16 7.48 -18.13 36.22
CA ARG A 16 7.39 -16.66 36.23
C ARG A 16 8.68 -15.93 36.54
N ALA A 17 9.75 -16.63 36.90
CA ALA A 17 11.09 -16.04 36.99
C ALA A 17 11.89 -16.31 35.71
N ARG A 18 11.38 -15.85 34.54
CA ARG A 18 12.24 -15.62 33.39
C ARG A 18 13.09 -14.39 33.72
N ALA A 19 14.41 -14.63 33.82
CA ALA A 19 15.42 -13.63 34.03
C ALA A 19 15.15 -12.41 33.13
N PRO A 20 15.29 -11.18 33.65
CA PRO A 20 15.31 -10.01 32.79
C PRO A 20 16.42 -10.25 31.76
N LEU A 21 16.07 -10.11 30.45
CA LEU A 21 17.05 -10.01 29.38
C LEU A 21 18.15 -9.09 29.87
N LEU A 22 19.36 -9.64 30.03
CA LEU A 22 20.58 -8.92 30.39
C LEU A 22 20.72 -7.74 29.42
N LEU A 23 20.17 -6.60 29.80
CA LEU A 23 20.53 -5.33 29.23
C LEU A 23 22.01 -5.14 29.54
N CYS A 24 22.84 -5.51 28.56
CA CYS A 24 24.26 -5.28 28.58
C CYS A 24 24.51 -3.82 28.94
N ASN A 25 25.22 -3.58 30.03
CA ASN A 25 25.57 -2.27 30.59
C ASN A 25 26.22 -1.36 29.54
N MET A 26 25.45 -0.68 28.72
CA MET A 26 25.90 0.47 27.91
C MET A 26 25.94 1.76 28.71
N SER A 27 25.85 1.69 30.04
CA SER A 27 25.67 2.86 30.94
C SER A 27 26.94 3.64 31.25
N GLY A 28 28.07 3.38 30.57
CA GLY A 28 29.32 4.12 30.83
C GLY A 28 29.46 5.46 30.07
N LEU A 29 28.86 5.59 28.89
CA LEU A 29 29.11 6.70 27.97
C LEU A 29 28.00 7.77 27.93
N LEU A 30 26.75 7.40 28.20
CA LEU A 30 25.62 8.30 28.19
C LEU A 30 24.81 8.18 29.49
N LYS A 31 24.63 9.32 30.19
CA LYS A 31 23.74 9.37 31.36
C LYS A 31 22.30 9.48 30.93
N LEU A 32 21.56 8.38 31.02
CA LEU A 32 20.10 8.33 30.79
C LEU A 32 19.38 8.56 32.14
N ASP A 33 18.33 9.40 32.09
CA ASP A 33 17.40 9.53 33.22
C ASP A 33 16.69 8.17 33.45
N ASN A 34 16.72 7.71 34.71
CA ASN A 34 16.11 6.42 35.08
C ASN A 34 14.60 6.36 34.79
N ALA A 35 13.87 7.46 34.95
CA ALA A 35 12.44 7.51 34.66
C ALA A 35 12.16 7.38 33.16
N LEU A 36 12.98 7.99 32.31
CA LEU A 36 12.89 7.85 30.86
C LEU A 36 13.29 6.46 30.42
N ARG A 37 14.34 5.87 31.01
CA ARG A 37 14.76 4.50 30.73
C ARG A 37 13.63 3.49 30.98
N THR A 38 12.98 3.58 32.15
CA THR A 38 11.85 2.69 32.48
C THR A 38 10.70 2.81 31.45
N LYS A 39 10.41 4.04 31.00
CA LYS A 39 9.36 4.25 29.96
C LYS A 39 9.74 3.64 28.61
N VAL A 40 11.00 3.75 28.22
CA VAL A 40 11.53 3.16 26.97
C VAL A 40 11.49 1.63 27.05
N ASP A 41 11.90 1.05 28.19
CA ASP A 41 11.89 -0.40 28.39
C ASP A 41 10.44 -0.94 28.34
N ALA A 42 9.49 -0.27 29.00
CA ALA A 42 8.07 -0.61 28.94
C ALA A 42 7.48 -0.50 27.51
N PHE A 43 7.94 0.51 26.75
CA PHE A 43 7.57 0.63 25.33
C PHE A 43 8.09 -0.55 24.49
N ARG A 44 9.35 -0.97 24.70
CA ARG A 44 9.95 -2.12 24.02
C ARG A 44 9.22 -3.42 24.32
N GLU A 45 8.88 -3.66 25.59
CA GLU A 45 8.11 -4.84 26.02
C GLU A 45 6.74 -4.88 25.36
N ARG A 46 6.02 -3.75 25.33
CA ARG A 46 4.72 -3.66 24.67
C ARG A 46 4.82 -3.90 23.17
N MET A 47 5.80 -3.32 22.50
CA MET A 47 6.04 -3.53 21.06
C MET A 47 6.39 -4.99 20.75
N THR A 48 7.17 -5.63 21.61
CA THR A 48 7.50 -7.05 21.46
C THR A 48 6.25 -7.91 21.55
N ALA A 49 5.42 -7.68 22.57
CA ALA A 49 4.17 -8.44 22.75
C ALA A 49 3.21 -8.24 21.57
N GLU A 50 3.08 -6.99 21.09
CA GLU A 50 2.26 -6.69 19.91
C GLU A 50 2.78 -7.38 18.66
N ALA A 51 4.09 -7.32 18.38
CA ALA A 51 4.68 -7.94 17.20
C ALA A 51 4.58 -9.47 17.22
N GLU A 52 4.75 -10.09 18.37
CA GLU A 52 4.59 -11.54 18.52
C GLU A 52 3.13 -11.97 18.28
N ASP A 53 2.14 -11.21 18.76
CA ASP A 53 0.72 -11.47 18.47
C ASP A 53 0.40 -11.24 16.99
N LEU A 54 0.96 -10.20 16.37
CA LEU A 54 0.78 -9.97 14.93
C LEU A 54 1.23 -11.15 14.10
N VAL A 55 2.41 -11.70 14.37
CA VAL A 55 2.94 -12.85 13.64
C VAL A 55 2.16 -14.12 13.95
N ALA A 56 1.80 -14.35 15.21
CA ALA A 56 1.19 -15.60 15.65
C ALA A 56 -0.30 -15.70 15.30
N SER A 57 -1.02 -14.57 15.34
CA SER A 57 -2.48 -14.54 15.25
C SER A 57 -2.99 -13.71 14.10
N PHE A 58 -2.50 -12.47 13.96
CA PHE A 58 -3.04 -11.52 13.01
C PHE A 58 -2.71 -11.88 11.55
N PHE A 59 -1.45 -12.19 11.23
CA PHE A 59 -1.03 -12.52 9.86
C PHE A 59 -1.80 -13.72 9.30
N PRO A 60 -1.87 -14.89 10.00
CA PRO A 60 -2.65 -16.02 9.49
C PRO A 60 -4.14 -15.74 9.38
N LYS A 61 -4.71 -14.95 10.28
CA LYS A 61 -6.11 -14.53 10.18
C LYS A 61 -6.33 -13.65 8.96
N LYS A 62 -5.46 -12.65 8.75
CA LYS A 62 -5.60 -11.69 7.66
C LYS A 62 -5.39 -12.32 6.28
N LEU A 63 -4.49 -13.28 6.15
CA LEU A 63 -4.34 -14.02 4.90
C LEU A 63 -5.62 -14.78 4.53
N LEU A 64 -6.33 -15.38 5.50
CA LEU A 64 -7.59 -16.08 5.27
C LEU A 64 -8.73 -15.11 4.91
N GLU A 65 -8.78 -13.94 5.55
CA GLU A 65 -9.73 -12.88 5.21
C GLU A 65 -9.53 -12.40 3.76
N LEU A 66 -8.30 -12.14 3.35
CA LEU A 66 -7.98 -11.71 1.98
C LEU A 66 -8.21 -12.83 0.95
N ASP A 67 -7.96 -14.09 1.30
CA ASP A 67 -8.31 -15.21 0.44
C ASP A 67 -9.83 -15.35 0.26
N GLY A 68 -10.61 -15.06 1.30
CA GLY A 68 -12.06 -14.94 1.23
C GLY A 68 -12.50 -13.76 0.35
N PHE A 69 -11.90 -12.58 0.54
CA PHE A 69 -12.19 -11.39 -0.24
C PHE A 69 -11.92 -11.59 -1.74
N LEU A 70 -10.83 -12.29 -2.11
CA LEU A 70 -10.55 -12.65 -3.50
C LEU A 70 -11.63 -13.51 -4.17
N LYS A 71 -12.50 -14.16 -3.41
CA LYS A 71 -13.61 -15.00 -3.90
C LYS A 71 -14.91 -14.22 -3.99
N GLU A 72 -14.97 -12.99 -3.51
CA GLU A 72 -16.18 -12.16 -3.62
C GLU A 72 -16.50 -11.80 -5.08
N PRO A 73 -17.79 -11.67 -5.44
CA PRO A 73 -18.21 -11.30 -6.81
C PRO A 73 -17.55 -9.99 -7.30
N LEU A 74 -17.31 -9.05 -6.39
CA LEU A 74 -16.67 -7.76 -6.70
C LEU A 74 -15.28 -7.94 -7.35
N LEU A 75 -14.53 -8.98 -6.97
CA LEU A 75 -13.19 -9.27 -7.47
C LEU A 75 -13.16 -10.41 -8.52
N ASN A 76 -14.31 -11.00 -8.86
CA ASN A 76 -14.43 -12.13 -9.80
C ASN A 76 -15.43 -11.85 -10.91
N VAL A 77 -15.28 -10.71 -11.56
CA VAL A 77 -16.05 -10.37 -12.74
C VAL A 77 -15.56 -11.23 -13.91
N SER A 78 -16.48 -11.96 -14.55
CA SER A 78 -16.18 -12.84 -15.69
C SER A 78 -16.09 -12.07 -17.00
N ASP A 79 -16.92 -11.03 -17.16
CA ASP A 79 -16.94 -10.17 -18.33
C ASP A 79 -16.48 -8.77 -17.96
N LEU A 80 -15.28 -8.38 -18.42
CA LEU A 80 -14.69 -7.07 -18.14
C LEU A 80 -15.50 -5.92 -18.72
N ALA A 81 -16.33 -6.16 -19.74
CA ALA A 81 -17.21 -5.12 -20.28
C ALA A 81 -18.18 -4.57 -19.23
N THR A 82 -18.51 -5.36 -18.20
CA THR A 82 -19.37 -4.92 -17.10
C THR A 82 -18.72 -3.87 -16.19
N ILE A 83 -17.39 -3.72 -16.27
CA ILE A 83 -16.63 -2.70 -15.54
C ILE A 83 -16.73 -1.33 -16.21
N HIS A 84 -17.11 -1.29 -17.49
CA HIS A 84 -17.17 -0.04 -18.22
C HIS A 84 -18.18 0.92 -17.59
N SER A 85 -17.78 2.19 -17.47
CA SER A 85 -18.65 3.26 -17.02
C SER A 85 -19.23 4.01 -18.23
N ASP A 86 -20.54 4.25 -18.22
CA ASP A 86 -21.12 5.19 -19.17
C ASP A 86 -20.67 6.61 -18.84
N LEU A 87 -19.93 7.22 -19.76
CA LEU A 87 -19.48 8.60 -19.60
C LEU A 87 -20.60 9.62 -19.77
N ASN A 88 -21.74 9.21 -20.34
CA ASN A 88 -22.90 10.07 -20.63
C ASN A 88 -22.51 11.42 -21.26
N LEU A 89 -21.51 11.39 -22.14
CA LEU A 89 -21.06 12.54 -22.92
C LEU A 89 -21.68 12.45 -24.32
N PRO A 90 -22.55 13.38 -24.73
CA PRO A 90 -23.14 13.38 -26.05
C PRO A 90 -22.07 13.58 -27.12
N VAL A 91 -22.25 12.93 -28.27
CA VAL A 91 -21.48 13.25 -29.48
C VAL A 91 -22.30 14.29 -30.25
N PRO A 92 -21.82 15.55 -30.35
CA PRO A 92 -22.54 16.59 -31.11
C PRO A 92 -22.54 16.23 -32.60
N GLU A 93 -23.54 16.75 -33.33
CA GLU A 93 -23.55 16.56 -34.78
C GLU A 93 -22.31 17.20 -35.43
N PRO A 94 -21.75 16.58 -36.48
CA PRO A 94 -20.62 17.15 -37.20
C PRO A 94 -21.02 18.46 -37.84
N ILE A 95 -20.23 19.50 -37.64
CA ILE A 95 -20.41 20.77 -38.36
C ILE A 95 -19.92 20.55 -39.78
N MET A 96 -20.83 20.60 -40.75
CA MET A 96 -20.46 20.63 -42.16
C MET A 96 -19.75 21.97 -42.43
N LEU A 97 -18.48 21.90 -42.72
CA LEU A 97 -17.77 23.05 -43.31
C LEU A 97 -18.28 23.20 -44.73
N THR A 98 -19.32 24.03 -44.90
CA THR A 98 -19.72 24.49 -46.23
C THR A 98 -18.52 25.24 -46.79
N ASN A 99 -17.90 24.75 -47.85
CA ASN A 99 -16.95 25.47 -48.68
C ASN A 99 -17.74 26.61 -49.36
N SER A 100 -18.03 27.66 -48.63
CA SER A 100 -18.41 28.91 -49.27
C SER A 100 -17.09 29.50 -49.88
N HIS A 101 -16.99 29.31 -51.16
CA HIS A 101 -15.90 29.84 -52.00
C HIS A 101 -15.86 31.38 -52.08
N ASP A 102 -16.60 32.08 -51.22
CA ASP A 102 -16.72 33.56 -51.21
C ASP A 102 -15.77 34.24 -50.19
N GLY A 103 -14.65 33.66 -49.85
CA GLY A 103 -13.74 34.19 -48.82
C GLY A 103 -12.26 34.27 -49.20
N LEU A 104 -11.92 34.17 -50.51
CA LEU A 104 -10.52 34.11 -50.92
C LEU A 104 -9.74 35.44 -50.85
N ASP A 105 -10.42 36.56 -50.58
CA ASP A 105 -9.78 37.88 -50.45
C ASP A 105 -9.45 38.33 -49.02
N SER A 106 -9.88 37.61 -48.00
CA SER A 106 -9.62 38.01 -46.59
C SER A 106 -8.33 37.39 -45.99
N ALA A 107 -7.66 36.46 -46.73
CA ALA A 107 -6.49 35.73 -46.18
C ALA A 107 -5.16 36.51 -46.26
N ARG A 108 -5.14 37.69 -46.87
CA ARG A 108 -3.90 38.49 -47.07
C ARG A 108 -3.69 39.60 -46.04
N ASN A 109 -4.55 39.82 -45.05
CA ASN A 109 -4.43 40.92 -44.09
C ASN A 109 -4.49 40.45 -42.64
N ILE A 110 -3.74 39.39 -42.26
CA ILE A 110 -3.48 39.10 -40.85
C ILE A 110 -2.32 40.00 -40.40
N LYS A 111 -2.54 41.32 -40.34
CA LYS A 111 -1.73 42.20 -39.52
C LYS A 111 -2.15 42.02 -38.08
N LYS A 112 -1.15 41.76 -37.19
CA LYS A 112 -1.29 41.78 -35.75
C LYS A 112 -2.20 42.95 -35.34
N ARG A 113 -3.46 42.67 -34.95
CA ARG A 113 -4.33 43.67 -34.32
C ARG A 113 -3.97 43.72 -32.85
N LYS A 114 -3.60 44.93 -32.40
CA LYS A 114 -3.50 45.33 -31.01
C LYS A 114 -4.84 45.07 -30.33
N LEU A 115 -4.86 44.46 -29.17
CA LEU A 115 -6.09 44.34 -28.36
C LEU A 115 -6.59 45.73 -28.01
N GLU A 116 -7.72 46.12 -28.55
CA GLU A 116 -8.55 47.18 -28.02
C GLU A 116 -9.78 46.54 -27.38
N ASP A 117 -10.14 47.01 -26.18
CA ASP A 117 -11.21 46.54 -25.35
C ASP A 117 -12.55 46.58 -26.11
N GLY A 118 -13.16 45.42 -26.33
CA GLY A 118 -14.46 45.29 -26.95
C GLY A 118 -14.61 43.98 -27.71
N GLU A 119 -15.29 42.99 -27.10
CA GLU A 119 -15.77 41.74 -27.71
C GLU A 119 -14.74 40.98 -28.57
N SER A 120 -13.80 40.35 -27.95
CA SER A 120 -12.86 39.44 -28.63
C SER A 120 -13.59 38.17 -29.06
N ASN A 121 -14.13 38.19 -30.27
CA ASN A 121 -14.55 36.96 -30.96
C ASN A 121 -13.32 36.21 -31.44
N CYS A 122 -12.48 35.72 -30.48
CA CYS A 122 -11.42 34.79 -30.80
C CYS A 122 -12.09 33.44 -31.08
N PRO A 123 -11.91 32.86 -32.29
CA PRO A 123 -12.38 31.51 -32.55
C PRO A 123 -11.49 30.52 -31.83
N GLY A 124 -11.66 30.47 -30.50
CA GLY A 124 -11.09 29.39 -29.69
C GLY A 124 -11.85 28.10 -29.97
N THR A 125 -11.20 26.99 -29.76
CA THR A 125 -11.87 25.67 -29.79
C THR A 125 -13.07 25.73 -28.83
N LYS A 126 -14.28 25.53 -29.35
CA LYS A 126 -15.48 25.48 -28.53
C LYS A 126 -15.30 24.36 -27.49
N VAL A 127 -15.25 24.74 -26.24
CA VAL A 127 -15.30 23.77 -25.13
C VAL A 127 -16.79 23.46 -24.92
N PHE A 128 -17.16 22.20 -25.16
CA PHE A 128 -18.53 21.78 -24.92
C PHE A 128 -18.80 21.78 -23.42
N VAL A 129 -19.86 22.50 -23.02
CA VAL A 129 -20.35 22.49 -21.64
C VAL A 129 -20.96 21.11 -21.39
N ILE A 130 -20.57 20.46 -20.28
CA ILE A 130 -21.14 19.18 -19.88
C ILE A 130 -22.56 19.45 -19.36
N PRO A 131 -23.62 19.02 -20.08
CA PRO A 131 -24.98 19.45 -19.77
C PRO A 131 -25.50 18.87 -18.44
N ASN A 132 -24.92 17.79 -17.95
CA ASN A 132 -25.42 17.02 -16.80
C ASN A 132 -24.60 17.24 -15.52
N GLY A 133 -23.84 18.32 -15.41
CA GLY A 133 -23.03 18.62 -14.23
C GLY A 133 -21.72 17.81 -14.19
N MET A 134 -21.32 17.36 -13.00
CA MET A 134 -20.05 16.70 -12.79
C MET A 134 -20.06 15.25 -13.34
N LEU A 135 -19.08 14.90 -14.17
CA LEU A 135 -18.87 13.52 -14.61
C LEU A 135 -18.42 12.65 -13.43
N LYS A 136 -19.14 11.57 -13.23
CA LYS A 136 -18.84 10.63 -12.14
C LYS A 136 -17.65 9.74 -12.48
N SER A 137 -16.91 9.36 -11.45
CA SER A 137 -15.92 8.29 -11.54
C SER A 137 -16.60 6.94 -11.76
N ASN A 138 -15.84 5.94 -12.19
CA ASN A 138 -16.32 4.56 -12.25
C ASN A 138 -16.64 4.06 -10.84
N GLN A 139 -17.92 3.88 -10.52
CA GLN A 139 -18.38 3.59 -9.17
C GLN A 139 -17.94 2.22 -8.67
N GLN A 140 -17.86 1.22 -9.54
CA GLN A 140 -17.39 -0.12 -9.17
C GLN A 140 -15.92 -0.09 -8.74
N LEU A 141 -15.07 0.63 -9.49
CA LEU A 141 -13.67 0.80 -9.13
C LEU A 141 -13.48 1.63 -7.88
N VAL A 142 -14.31 2.68 -7.69
CA VAL A 142 -14.29 3.46 -6.44
C VAL A 142 -14.61 2.57 -5.24
N GLU A 143 -15.64 1.72 -5.33
CA GLU A 143 -16.00 0.79 -4.26
C GLU A 143 -14.86 -0.18 -3.94
N MET A 144 -14.23 -0.77 -4.97
CA MET A 144 -13.06 -1.64 -4.79
C MET A 144 -11.90 -0.91 -4.12
N ILE A 145 -11.56 0.28 -4.61
CA ILE A 145 -10.47 1.09 -4.09
C ILE A 145 -10.68 1.43 -2.61
N GLU A 146 -11.90 1.82 -2.23
CA GLU A 146 -12.20 2.17 -0.84
C GLU A 146 -12.18 0.95 0.11
N LYS A 147 -12.40 -0.27 -0.40
CA LYS A 147 -12.21 -1.52 0.36
C LYS A 147 -10.73 -1.92 0.45
N ILE A 148 -9.93 -1.68 -0.59
CA ILE A 148 -8.54 -2.14 -0.68
C ILE A 148 -7.57 -1.19 0.05
N LYS A 149 -7.76 0.12 -0.02
CA LYS A 149 -6.89 1.10 0.66
C LYS A 149 -6.65 0.83 2.15
N PRO A 150 -7.68 0.52 2.98
CA PRO A 150 -7.48 0.17 4.37
C PRO A 150 -6.58 -1.07 4.56
N GLU A 151 -6.69 -2.06 3.67
CA GLU A 151 -5.87 -3.27 3.71
C GLU A 151 -4.40 -2.98 3.40
N ILE A 152 -4.13 -2.15 2.39
CA ILE A 152 -2.78 -1.67 2.07
C ILE A 152 -2.17 -0.95 3.29
N ARG A 153 -2.90 -0.01 3.87
CA ARG A 153 -2.44 0.73 5.05
C ARG A 153 -2.17 -0.20 6.23
N THR A 154 -3.06 -1.15 6.48
CA THR A 154 -2.93 -2.12 7.57
C THR A 154 -1.67 -2.96 7.39
N LEU A 155 -1.37 -3.45 6.18
CA LEU A 155 -0.14 -4.19 5.92
C LEU A 155 1.09 -3.34 6.25
N MET A 156 1.16 -2.10 5.78
CA MET A 156 2.28 -1.19 6.05
C MET A 156 2.49 -0.96 7.54
N GLU A 157 1.43 -0.63 8.30
CA GLU A 157 1.49 -0.37 9.74
C GLU A 157 1.95 -1.61 10.52
N LYS A 158 1.42 -2.80 10.17
CA LYS A 158 1.75 -4.04 10.86
C LYS A 158 3.14 -4.56 10.52
N CYS A 159 3.55 -4.45 9.26
CA CYS A 159 4.94 -4.73 8.86
C CYS A 159 5.93 -3.82 9.58
N ASN A 160 5.63 -2.54 9.73
CA ASN A 160 6.48 -1.61 10.47
C ASN A 160 6.64 -2.02 11.95
N THR A 161 5.56 -2.45 12.62
CA THR A 161 5.63 -2.93 14.01
C THR A 161 6.54 -4.17 14.12
N VAL A 162 6.34 -5.15 13.24
CA VAL A 162 7.17 -6.38 13.25
C VAL A 162 8.62 -6.08 12.89
N LYS A 163 8.86 -5.21 11.92
CA LYS A 163 10.20 -4.74 11.53
C LYS A 163 10.93 -4.09 12.71
N MET A 164 10.27 -3.19 13.42
CA MET A 164 10.84 -2.54 14.59
C MET A 164 11.17 -3.54 15.71
N TRP A 165 10.29 -4.52 15.93
CA TRP A 165 10.58 -5.60 16.88
C TRP A 165 11.86 -6.36 16.52
N VAL A 166 11.99 -6.83 15.27
CA VAL A 166 13.20 -7.55 14.83
C VAL A 166 14.45 -6.66 14.96
N GLN A 167 14.37 -5.39 14.55
CA GLN A 167 15.48 -4.43 14.69
C GLN A 167 15.92 -4.24 16.15
N LEU A 168 14.98 -4.22 17.10
CA LEU A 168 15.29 -4.11 18.53
C LEU A 168 15.93 -5.38 19.12
N LEU A 169 15.81 -6.51 18.43
CA LEU A 169 16.45 -7.78 18.81
C LEU A 169 17.85 -7.95 18.22
N ILE A 170 18.24 -7.14 17.23
CA ILE A 170 19.59 -7.17 16.67
C ILE A 170 20.59 -6.82 17.78
N PRO A 171 21.57 -7.70 18.08
CA PRO A 171 22.54 -7.46 19.14
C PRO A 171 23.57 -6.40 18.73
N ARG A 172 24.41 -6.00 19.69
CA ARG A 172 25.56 -5.14 19.41
C ARG A 172 26.48 -5.79 18.38
N ILE A 173 27.17 -4.96 17.61
CA ILE A 173 28.13 -5.43 16.59
C ILE A 173 29.32 -6.06 17.30
N GLU A 174 29.66 -7.30 16.92
CA GLU A 174 30.79 -8.08 17.41
C GLU A 174 31.39 -8.86 16.25
N ASP A 175 32.68 -9.17 16.34
CA ASP A 175 33.36 -10.04 15.40
C ASP A 175 32.96 -11.50 15.63
N GLY A 176 32.61 -12.21 14.54
CA GLY A 176 32.22 -13.64 14.59
C GLY A 176 30.77 -13.88 15.04
N ASN A 177 30.32 -15.14 14.88
CA ASN A 177 28.98 -15.65 15.26
C ASN A 177 27.79 -14.79 14.79
N ASN A 178 27.85 -14.31 13.53
CA ASN A 178 26.86 -13.38 12.98
C ASN A 178 25.80 -14.07 12.10
N PHE A 179 25.79 -15.40 11.97
CA PHE A 179 24.82 -16.11 11.12
C PHE A 179 23.36 -15.80 11.50
N GLY A 180 23.02 -15.85 12.79
CA GLY A 180 21.68 -15.49 13.25
C GLY A 180 21.37 -14.00 13.09
N VAL A 181 22.39 -13.13 13.11
CA VAL A 181 22.23 -11.70 12.85
C VAL A 181 21.90 -11.46 11.38
N SER A 182 22.53 -12.18 10.44
CA SER A 182 22.18 -12.11 9.02
C SER A 182 20.72 -12.47 8.77
N ILE A 183 20.17 -13.47 9.47
CA ILE A 183 18.75 -13.84 9.39
C ILE A 183 17.85 -12.70 9.86
N GLN A 184 18.22 -11.99 10.95
CA GLN A 184 17.48 -10.80 11.41
C GLN A 184 17.54 -9.69 10.37
N GLU A 185 18.70 -9.41 9.79
CA GLU A 185 18.88 -8.38 8.77
C GLU A 185 18.10 -8.69 7.49
N GLU A 186 18.12 -9.94 7.03
CA GLU A 186 17.31 -10.40 5.89
C GLU A 186 15.81 -10.25 6.18
N THR A 187 15.37 -10.62 7.38
CA THR A 187 13.96 -10.43 7.79
C THR A 187 13.56 -8.95 7.79
N VAL A 188 14.43 -8.07 8.27
CA VAL A 188 14.18 -6.60 8.25
C VAL A 188 14.16 -6.07 6.82
N ALA A 189 15.04 -6.56 5.95
CA ALA A 189 15.08 -6.16 4.54
C ALA A 189 13.79 -6.56 3.81
N GLU A 190 13.30 -7.77 4.02
CA GLU A 190 12.04 -8.24 3.43
C GLU A 190 10.85 -7.42 3.91
N LEU A 191 10.73 -7.16 5.22
CA LEU A 191 9.68 -6.30 5.76
C LEU A 191 9.71 -4.88 5.19
N ARG A 192 10.89 -4.31 4.90
CA ARG A 192 11.02 -3.01 4.22
C ARG A 192 10.58 -3.07 2.78
N THR A 193 10.90 -4.15 2.08
CA THR A 193 10.46 -4.36 0.69
C THR A 193 8.95 -4.38 0.62
N VAL A 194 8.29 -5.15 1.48
CA VAL A 194 6.82 -5.22 1.56
C VAL A 194 6.20 -3.86 1.87
N GLU A 195 6.75 -3.08 2.81
CA GLU A 195 6.28 -1.72 3.09
C GLU A 195 6.37 -0.81 1.86
N SER A 196 7.50 -0.88 1.13
CA SER A 196 7.73 -0.06 -0.06
C SER A 196 6.80 -0.43 -1.22
N GLU A 197 6.59 -1.73 -1.43
CA GLU A 197 5.66 -2.23 -2.44
C GLU A 197 4.22 -1.81 -2.11
N ALA A 198 3.79 -1.98 -0.85
CA ALA A 198 2.47 -1.54 -0.41
C ALA A 198 2.26 -0.02 -0.61
N ALA A 199 3.27 0.81 -0.33
CA ALA A 199 3.21 2.24 -0.61
C ALA A 199 3.04 2.53 -2.10
N SER A 200 3.70 1.76 -2.98
CA SER A 200 3.59 1.93 -4.43
C SER A 200 2.18 1.66 -4.97
N TYR A 201 1.39 0.81 -4.30
CA TYR A 201 -0.02 0.57 -4.69
C TYR A 201 -0.89 1.81 -4.49
N LEU A 202 -0.65 2.60 -3.43
CA LEU A 202 -1.36 3.86 -3.22
C LEU A 202 -1.03 4.88 -4.32
N ASP A 203 0.23 4.93 -4.76
CA ASP A 203 0.65 5.78 -5.88
C ASP A 203 0.01 5.33 -7.19
N GLN A 204 -0.11 4.03 -7.42
CA GLN A 204 -0.78 3.48 -8.60
C GLN A 204 -2.25 3.89 -8.66
N ILE A 205 -2.99 3.77 -7.55
CA ILE A 205 -4.39 4.20 -7.43
C ILE A 205 -4.51 5.71 -7.74
N SER A 206 -3.62 6.53 -7.20
CA SER A 206 -3.62 7.98 -7.47
C SER A 206 -3.39 8.28 -8.95
N ARG A 207 -2.48 7.57 -9.61
CA ARG A 207 -2.19 7.72 -11.03
C ARG A 207 -3.35 7.31 -11.92
N TYR A 208 -4.13 6.30 -11.52
CA TYR A 208 -5.35 5.91 -12.23
C TYR A 208 -6.32 7.09 -12.33
N TYR A 209 -6.66 7.73 -11.22
CA TYR A 209 -7.59 8.88 -11.23
C TYR A 209 -7.08 10.04 -12.09
N ILE A 210 -5.79 10.38 -12.00
CA ILE A 210 -5.17 11.45 -12.81
C ILE A 210 -5.25 11.10 -14.30
N THR A 211 -4.91 9.86 -14.66
CA THR A 211 -4.87 9.43 -16.06
C THR A 211 -6.28 9.36 -16.64
N ARG A 212 -7.23 8.80 -15.89
CA ARG A 212 -8.63 8.72 -16.30
C ARG A 212 -9.22 10.12 -16.51
N ALA A 213 -8.98 11.05 -15.59
CA ALA A 213 -9.47 12.43 -15.70
C ALA A 213 -8.94 13.11 -16.98
N LYS A 214 -7.66 12.93 -17.33
CA LYS A 214 -7.07 13.44 -18.58
C LYS A 214 -7.75 12.86 -19.82
N LEU A 215 -8.04 11.54 -19.81
CA LEU A 215 -8.71 10.88 -20.93
C LEU A 215 -10.16 11.32 -21.09
N VAL A 216 -10.92 11.39 -19.99
CA VAL A 216 -12.29 11.88 -19.99
C VAL A 216 -12.36 13.33 -20.48
N SER A 217 -11.41 14.18 -20.08
CA SER A 217 -11.29 15.54 -20.60
C SER A 217 -11.05 15.58 -22.11
N LYS A 218 -10.28 14.60 -22.66
CA LYS A 218 -10.08 14.48 -24.11
C LYS A 218 -11.35 14.02 -24.83
N VAL A 219 -12.10 13.07 -24.23
CA VAL A 219 -13.41 12.67 -24.77
C VAL A 219 -14.35 13.87 -24.88
N ALA A 220 -14.40 14.71 -23.84
CA ALA A 220 -15.22 15.94 -23.87
C ALA A 220 -14.76 16.94 -24.92
N LYS A 221 -13.43 17.07 -25.11
CA LYS A 221 -12.84 18.02 -26.08
C LYS A 221 -12.95 17.54 -27.53
N TYR A 222 -12.81 16.22 -27.76
CA TYR A 222 -12.78 15.59 -29.07
C TYR A 222 -13.83 14.47 -29.15
N PRO A 223 -15.12 14.78 -29.10
CA PRO A 223 -16.19 13.80 -28.96
C PRO A 223 -16.34 12.85 -30.15
N HIS A 224 -15.82 13.24 -31.33
CA HIS A 224 -15.87 12.45 -32.57
C HIS A 224 -14.73 11.43 -32.70
N VAL A 225 -13.78 11.40 -31.73
CA VAL A 225 -12.66 10.44 -31.71
C VAL A 225 -13.04 9.28 -30.79
N GLU A 226 -13.49 8.17 -31.37
CA GLU A 226 -13.93 6.99 -30.62
C GLU A 226 -12.83 6.40 -29.75
N ASP A 227 -11.57 6.44 -30.21
CA ASP A 227 -10.44 5.87 -29.50
C ASP A 227 -10.25 6.46 -28.09
N TYR A 228 -10.60 7.72 -27.87
CA TYR A 228 -10.56 8.28 -26.50
C TYR A 228 -11.59 7.63 -25.57
N ARG A 229 -12.80 7.32 -26.08
CA ARG A 229 -13.81 6.59 -25.31
C ARG A 229 -13.34 5.18 -25.01
N ARG A 230 -12.83 4.50 -26.02
CA ARG A 230 -12.29 3.15 -25.89
C ARG A 230 -11.13 3.11 -24.89
N THR A 231 -10.23 4.09 -24.93
CA THR A 231 -9.11 4.18 -23.96
C THR A 231 -9.60 4.33 -22.52
N VAL A 232 -10.74 4.99 -22.27
CA VAL A 232 -11.31 5.07 -20.91
C VAL A 232 -11.78 3.70 -20.44
N SER A 233 -12.45 2.90 -21.31
CA SER A 233 -12.84 1.54 -20.97
C SER A 233 -11.64 0.64 -20.68
N GLU A 234 -10.61 0.70 -21.53
CA GLU A 234 -9.37 -0.07 -21.38
C GLU A 234 -8.63 0.26 -20.07
N ILE A 235 -8.59 1.54 -19.67
CA ILE A 235 -7.93 1.92 -18.40
C ILE A 235 -8.75 1.49 -17.18
N ASP A 236 -10.08 1.49 -17.28
CA ASP A 236 -10.97 1.01 -16.23
C ASP A 236 -10.80 -0.52 -16.06
N GLU A 237 -10.77 -1.30 -17.14
CA GLU A 237 -10.47 -2.74 -17.09
C GLU A 237 -9.09 -3.05 -16.51
N LYS A 238 -8.06 -2.33 -16.97
CA LYS A 238 -6.70 -2.47 -16.46
C LYS A 238 -6.64 -2.20 -14.95
N GLU A 239 -7.31 -1.16 -14.49
CA GLU A 239 -7.32 -0.85 -13.05
C GLU A 239 -8.05 -1.92 -12.24
N TYR A 240 -9.15 -2.48 -12.75
CA TYR A 240 -9.83 -3.61 -12.14
C TYR A 240 -8.87 -4.80 -11.93
N ILE A 241 -8.18 -5.20 -13.01
CA ILE A 241 -7.20 -6.29 -12.95
C ILE A 241 -6.09 -5.97 -11.95
N SER A 242 -5.56 -4.75 -11.98
CA SER A 242 -4.52 -4.30 -11.06
C SER A 242 -4.96 -4.35 -9.60
N LEU A 243 -6.17 -3.89 -9.28
CA LEU A 243 -6.73 -3.93 -7.93
C LEU A 243 -6.90 -5.38 -7.42
N ARG A 244 -7.36 -6.28 -8.28
CA ARG A 244 -7.46 -7.70 -7.95
C ARG A 244 -6.07 -8.31 -7.68
N LEU A 245 -5.07 -7.98 -8.50
CA LEU A 245 -3.69 -8.41 -8.28
C LEU A 245 -3.10 -7.84 -6.99
N ILE A 246 -3.38 -6.58 -6.66
CA ILE A 246 -2.97 -5.98 -5.38
C ILE A 246 -3.51 -6.80 -4.20
N VAL A 247 -4.79 -7.18 -4.20
CA VAL A 247 -5.34 -8.01 -3.11
C VAL A 247 -4.66 -9.38 -3.03
N SER A 248 -4.37 -10.00 -4.19
CA SER A 248 -3.60 -11.25 -4.24
C SER A 248 -2.20 -11.08 -3.64
N GLU A 249 -1.54 -9.98 -3.97
CA GLU A 249 -0.21 -9.65 -3.44
C GLU A 249 -0.24 -9.38 -1.92
N LEU A 250 -1.20 -8.61 -1.43
CA LEU A 250 -1.38 -8.40 0.01
C LEU A 250 -1.53 -9.73 0.76
N ARG A 251 -2.34 -10.66 0.23
CA ARG A 251 -2.47 -12.01 0.80
C ARG A 251 -1.14 -12.76 0.78
N ASN A 252 -0.45 -12.77 -0.34
CA ASN A 252 0.82 -13.46 -0.52
C ASN A 252 1.89 -12.92 0.43
N GLN A 253 1.96 -11.61 0.64
CA GLN A 253 2.87 -10.97 1.57
C GLN A 253 2.64 -11.45 3.02
N TYR A 254 1.38 -11.53 3.48
CA TYR A 254 1.10 -12.10 4.81
C TYR A 254 1.53 -13.56 4.93
N VAL A 255 1.35 -14.38 3.88
CA VAL A 255 1.81 -15.78 3.86
C VAL A 255 3.32 -15.86 3.98
N THR A 256 4.02 -15.14 3.11
CA THR A 256 5.49 -15.18 3.02
C THR A 256 6.14 -14.68 4.30
N LEU A 257 5.69 -13.54 4.81
CA LEU A 257 6.22 -12.96 6.06
C LEU A 257 5.94 -13.88 7.26
N HIS A 258 4.74 -14.43 7.37
CA HIS A 258 4.39 -15.35 8.44
C HIS A 258 5.28 -16.59 8.40
N ASP A 259 5.39 -17.26 7.24
CA ASP A 259 6.19 -18.48 7.07
C ASP A 259 7.68 -18.23 7.35
N MET A 260 8.24 -17.16 6.78
CA MET A 260 9.64 -16.79 6.98
C MET A 260 9.96 -16.53 8.46
N ILE A 261 9.12 -15.77 9.15
CA ILE A 261 9.36 -15.40 10.55
C ILE A 261 9.19 -16.62 11.46
N ILE A 262 8.16 -17.45 11.26
CA ILE A 262 7.92 -18.63 12.09
C ILE A 262 9.05 -19.67 11.93
N LYS A 263 9.51 -19.92 10.71
CA LYS A 263 10.64 -20.83 10.46
C LYS A 263 11.93 -20.38 11.12
N ASN A 264 12.14 -19.09 11.25
CA ASN A 264 13.37 -18.50 11.76
C ASN A 264 13.24 -17.92 13.18
N ILE A 265 12.11 -18.15 13.86
CA ILE A 265 11.77 -17.46 15.11
C ILE A 265 12.83 -17.62 16.21
N GLU A 266 13.47 -18.80 16.31
CA GLU A 266 14.52 -19.03 17.30
C GLU A 266 15.77 -18.18 17.02
N LYS A 267 16.17 -18.04 15.74
CA LYS A 267 17.29 -17.21 15.32
C LYS A 267 16.98 -15.72 15.43
N ILE A 268 15.74 -15.33 15.12
CA ILE A 268 15.28 -13.95 15.31
C ILE A 268 15.31 -13.57 16.77
N LYS A 269 14.83 -14.43 17.68
CA LYS A 269 14.82 -14.16 19.13
C LYS A 269 16.17 -14.35 19.80
N ARG A 270 17.02 -15.26 19.29
CA ARG A 270 18.32 -15.60 19.84
C ARG A 270 19.35 -15.79 18.71
N PRO A 271 19.84 -14.71 18.10
CA PRO A 271 20.72 -14.78 16.94
C PRO A 271 22.09 -15.41 17.24
N ARG A 272 22.56 -15.32 18.50
CA ARG A 272 23.85 -15.88 18.95
C ARG A 272 23.61 -17.01 19.93
N ASN A 273 24.36 -18.13 19.74
CA ASN A 273 24.37 -19.25 20.68
C ASN A 273 25.34 -18.94 21.82
N SER A 274 24.95 -19.25 23.05
CA SER A 274 25.78 -19.12 24.25
C SER A 274 26.97 -20.11 24.31
N ASN A 275 27.07 -21.06 23.37
CA ASN A 275 28.10 -22.12 23.40
C ASN A 275 29.45 -21.70 22.80
N THR A 276 29.63 -20.45 22.39
CA THR A 276 30.94 -19.96 21.87
C THR A 276 31.93 -19.64 22.95
N ASP A 277 31.53 -19.53 24.22
CA ASP A 277 32.46 -19.29 25.34
C ASP A 277 33.21 -20.58 25.80
N ALA A 278 32.91 -21.76 25.20
CA ALA A 278 33.51 -23.03 25.57
C ALA A 278 34.55 -23.53 24.55
N LEU A 279 34.95 -22.74 23.58
CA LEU A 279 35.87 -23.15 22.51
C LEU A 279 37.24 -22.46 22.55
N TYR A 280 37.61 -21.84 23.71
CA TYR A 280 38.98 -21.37 23.94
C TYR A 280 39.47 -21.82 25.30
#